data_61d0f00b00be31c9846751f0a204080a
#
_entry.id   61d0f00b00be31c9846751f0a204080a
#
_cell.length_a   1.000
_cell.length_b   1.000
_cell.length_c   1.000
_cell.angle_alpha   90.00
_cell.angle_beta   90.00
_cell.angle_gamma   90.00
#
_symmetry.space_group_name_H-M   'P 1'
#
loop_
_entity.id
_entity.type
_entity.pdbx_description
1 polymer ?
#
loop_
_entity_poly.entity_id
_entity_poly.type
_entity_poly.pdbx_seq_one_letter_code
_entity_poly.pdbx_strand_id
1 'polypeptide(L)'
;GIHPVNWCPRCETAIAFAEVEYGDNVTKLNYVNFPPAGEIDNLPKGNSYVPADGKHADSNEEGILIATTRPELMMACVAVVIHPNDERYNKLLDKYVEVPLSGQKVKIIADTEVDPEYGTGAVMVCTFGDKTDVAWVNKYDLDVIEAISEQGIITSAGGKYEGLTLPECAEATINDLSDGGYLRKQEDVEQNVGACWRCKTPIEILVKKQWFIGVRQLIDQVEKASNEINWVPKHMESRLLNWADNMEWDWCISRQRLFATPIPVWYCKKCGKVQLPDVEDLPVDPTVDKPNKPCECGSTEFIGETDV
;
A
#
# COMPACT_ATOMS: atom_id res chain seq x y z
N GLY A 1 -16.26 0.81 0.14
CA GLY A 1 -15.37 1.34 -0.92
C GLY A 1 -14.23 0.39 -1.23
N ILE A 2 -13.46 0.69 -2.27
CA ILE A 2 -12.21 0.00 -2.61
C ILE A 2 -11.10 1.03 -2.39
N HIS A 3 -10.29 0.81 -1.35
CA HIS A 3 -9.24 1.75 -0.95
C HIS A 3 -8.03 0.98 -0.38
N PRO A 4 -6.84 1.59 -0.34
CA PRO A 4 -5.73 1.07 0.44
C PRO A 4 -6.11 0.93 1.91
N VAL A 5 -5.75 -0.18 2.53
CA VAL A 5 -5.97 -0.45 3.95
C VAL A 5 -4.74 -1.09 4.55
N ASN A 6 -4.48 -0.84 5.82
CA ASN A 6 -3.53 -1.62 6.59
C ASN A 6 -4.07 -3.04 6.73
N TRP A 7 -3.25 -4.01 6.39
CA TRP A 7 -3.61 -5.43 6.37
C TRP A 7 -2.62 -6.25 7.17
N CYS A 8 -3.11 -7.16 7.99
CA CYS A 8 -2.26 -8.13 8.66
C CYS A 8 -2.27 -9.46 7.89
N PRO A 9 -1.17 -9.86 7.25
CA PRO A 9 -1.14 -11.07 6.44
C PRO A 9 -1.25 -12.36 7.25
N ARG A 10 -0.87 -12.33 8.54
CA ARG A 10 -1.01 -13.48 9.43
C ARG A 10 -2.43 -13.65 9.97
N CYS A 11 -3.12 -12.55 10.26
CA CYS A 11 -4.49 -12.57 10.75
C CYS A 11 -5.51 -12.54 9.61
N GLU A 12 -5.07 -12.31 8.38
CA GLU A 12 -5.86 -12.14 7.16
C GLU A 12 -7.05 -11.18 7.36
N THR A 13 -6.75 -10.01 7.92
CA THR A 13 -7.79 -9.01 8.21
C THR A 13 -7.25 -7.58 8.12
N ALA A 14 -8.16 -6.66 7.79
CA ALA A 14 -7.88 -5.24 7.87
C ALA A 14 -7.60 -4.80 9.32
N ILE A 15 -6.70 -3.84 9.47
CA ILE A 15 -6.27 -3.24 10.73
C ILE A 15 -6.58 -1.74 10.68
N ALA A 16 -7.33 -1.22 11.66
CA ALA A 16 -7.55 0.22 11.75
C ALA A 16 -6.24 0.94 12.10
N PHE A 17 -6.14 2.20 11.72
CA PHE A 17 -4.97 3.02 12.01
C PHE A 17 -4.59 3.00 13.52
N ALA A 18 -5.61 3.12 14.39
CA ALA A 18 -5.42 3.07 15.84
C ALA A 18 -5.01 1.68 16.39
N GLU A 19 -5.07 0.64 15.58
CA GLU A 19 -4.69 -0.74 15.94
C GLU A 19 -3.27 -1.11 15.46
N VAL A 20 -2.57 -0.18 14.81
CA VAL A 20 -1.17 -0.35 14.42
C VAL A 20 -0.29 0.05 15.58
N GLU A 21 0.57 -0.86 16.01
CA GLU A 21 1.63 -0.56 16.96
C GLU A 21 2.95 -0.38 16.22
N TYR A 22 3.69 0.62 16.61
CA TYR A 22 4.98 0.92 15.99
C TYR A 22 6.10 0.49 16.92
N GLY A 23 7.14 -0.10 16.33
CA GLY A 23 8.32 -0.55 17.04
C GLY A 23 9.59 -0.31 16.23
N ASP A 24 10.67 0.02 16.94
CA ASP A 24 11.97 0.19 16.31
C ASP A 24 12.51 -1.16 15.87
N ASN A 25 12.96 -1.23 14.63
CA ASN A 25 13.57 -2.40 14.04
C ASN A 25 14.84 -1.99 13.28
N VAL A 26 15.87 -2.84 13.34
CA VAL A 26 17.06 -2.65 12.51
C VAL A 26 16.88 -3.45 11.23
N THR A 27 16.95 -2.77 10.10
CA THR A 27 16.83 -3.38 8.78
C THR A 27 18.00 -2.96 7.88
N LYS A 28 18.12 -3.61 6.71
CA LYS A 28 19.12 -3.26 5.72
C LYS A 28 18.59 -2.21 4.75
N LEU A 29 19.26 -1.08 4.63
CA LEU A 29 19.08 -0.14 3.55
C LEU A 29 19.97 -0.57 2.38
N ASN A 30 19.33 -0.90 1.26
CA ASN A 30 19.98 -1.43 0.07
C ASN A 30 20.08 -0.34 -0.99
N TYR A 31 21.30 -0.09 -1.45
CA TYR A 31 21.58 0.89 -2.51
C TYR A 31 21.67 0.16 -3.85
N VAL A 32 20.68 0.37 -4.69
CA VAL A 32 20.47 -0.35 -5.96
C VAL A 32 20.56 0.62 -7.13
N ASN A 33 21.38 0.31 -8.12
CA ASN A 33 21.48 1.10 -9.34
C ASN A 33 20.40 0.71 -10.34
N PHE A 34 19.57 1.68 -10.75
CA PHE A 34 18.60 1.54 -11.83
C PHE A 34 19.23 2.11 -13.09
N PRO A 35 19.56 1.29 -14.10
CA PRO A 35 20.19 1.76 -15.34
C PRO A 35 19.23 2.62 -16.15
N PRO A 36 19.74 3.52 -17.02
CA PRO A 36 18.92 4.27 -17.94
C PRO A 36 18.17 3.32 -18.87
N ALA A 37 16.86 3.54 -19.05
CA ALA A 37 16.12 2.84 -20.08
C ALA A 37 16.46 3.47 -21.44
N GLY A 38 16.90 2.66 -22.41
CA GLY A 38 17.11 3.13 -23.80
C GLY A 38 15.86 3.80 -24.39
N GLU A 39 16.00 4.52 -25.51
CA GLU A 39 14.91 5.26 -26.16
C GLU A 39 13.65 4.40 -26.32
N ILE A 40 12.50 4.96 -25.92
CA ILE A 40 11.23 4.25 -25.88
C ILE A 40 10.45 4.57 -27.15
N ASP A 41 10.63 3.74 -28.16
CA ASP A 41 9.64 3.61 -29.23
C ASP A 41 8.70 2.44 -28.91
N ASN A 42 7.45 2.77 -28.53
CA ASN A 42 6.34 1.85 -28.27
C ASN A 42 6.41 1.01 -26.99
N LEU A 43 5.93 1.56 -25.85
CA LEU A 43 5.57 0.78 -24.67
C LEU A 43 4.33 -0.09 -24.95
N PRO A 44 4.36 -1.41 -24.76
CA PRO A 44 3.16 -2.22 -24.66
C PRO A 44 2.46 -1.90 -23.33
N LYS A 45 1.21 -1.49 -23.39
CA LYS A 45 0.33 -1.44 -22.22
C LYS A 45 0.00 -2.87 -21.83
N GLY A 46 0.50 -3.31 -20.69
CA GLY A 46 0.20 -4.62 -20.10
C GLY A 46 1.43 -5.37 -19.64
N ASN A 47 1.31 -5.96 -18.44
CA ASN A 47 2.30 -6.82 -17.80
C ASN A 47 2.84 -7.91 -18.75
N SER A 48 3.96 -7.69 -19.38
CA SER A 48 4.74 -8.74 -20.01
C SER A 48 6.15 -8.72 -19.41
N TYR A 49 6.37 -9.64 -18.46
CA TYR A 49 7.69 -10.02 -17.98
C TYR A 49 8.55 -10.39 -19.19
N VAL A 50 9.61 -9.64 -19.44
CA VAL A 50 10.68 -10.01 -20.34
C VAL A 50 11.87 -10.39 -19.47
N PRO A 51 12.34 -11.65 -19.50
CA PRO A 51 13.55 -12.01 -18.78
C PRO A 51 14.71 -11.18 -19.34
N ALA A 52 15.41 -10.48 -18.44
CA ALA A 52 16.64 -9.82 -18.82
C ALA A 52 17.65 -10.88 -19.24
N ASP A 53 17.94 -10.97 -20.55
CA ASP A 53 19.11 -11.68 -21.03
C ASP A 53 20.34 -11.01 -20.40
N GLY A 54 21.02 -11.71 -19.49
CA GLY A 54 22.11 -11.23 -18.63
C GLY A 54 23.33 -10.63 -19.37
N LYS A 55 23.09 -9.62 -20.19
CA LYS A 55 24.13 -8.77 -20.76
C LYS A 55 24.19 -7.48 -19.98
N HIS A 56 25.23 -7.37 -19.18
CA HIS A 56 25.61 -6.14 -18.49
C HIS A 56 25.58 -4.96 -19.45
N ALA A 57 24.78 -3.92 -19.12
CA ALA A 57 24.99 -2.60 -19.68
C ALA A 57 26.43 -2.17 -19.34
N ASP A 58 27.18 -1.74 -20.32
CA ASP A 58 28.55 -1.27 -20.16
C ASP A 58 28.61 -0.22 -19.05
N SER A 59 29.61 -0.33 -18.19
CA SER A 59 29.79 0.34 -16.90
C SER A 59 30.00 1.87 -16.96
N ASN A 60 29.62 2.54 -18.04
CA ASN A 60 29.83 3.97 -18.27
C ASN A 60 28.54 4.82 -18.36
N GLU A 61 27.35 4.25 -18.28
CA GLU A 61 26.12 5.03 -18.15
C GLU A 61 25.66 5.00 -16.70
N GLU A 62 25.84 6.11 -16.01
CA GLU A 62 25.37 6.32 -14.65
C GLU A 62 23.85 6.33 -14.63
N GLY A 63 23.23 5.24 -14.13
CA GLY A 63 21.82 5.18 -13.79
C GLY A 63 21.50 6.03 -12.57
N ILE A 64 20.30 5.84 -12.01
CA ILE A 64 19.92 6.46 -10.74
C ILE A 64 20.10 5.46 -9.59
N LEU A 65 20.74 5.90 -8.51
CA LEU A 65 20.91 5.08 -7.32
C LEU A 65 19.71 5.24 -6.40
N ILE A 66 19.02 4.14 -6.12
CA ILE A 66 17.85 4.07 -5.24
C ILE A 66 18.26 3.43 -3.91
N ALA A 67 17.82 3.99 -2.80
CA ALA A 67 17.97 3.40 -1.47
C ALA A 67 16.61 2.81 -1.02
N THR A 68 16.58 1.52 -0.69
CA THR A 68 15.35 0.83 -0.26
C THR A 68 15.60 -0.13 0.89
N THR A 69 14.66 -0.16 1.82
CA THR A 69 14.59 -1.18 2.88
C THR A 69 13.69 -2.35 2.50
N ARG A 70 12.97 -2.25 1.36
CA ARG A 70 12.00 -3.23 0.88
C ARG A 70 12.32 -3.72 -0.54
N PRO A 71 13.42 -4.46 -0.74
CA PRO A 71 13.81 -4.94 -2.06
C PRO A 71 12.78 -5.89 -2.69
N GLU A 72 12.00 -6.61 -1.88
CA GLU A 72 10.92 -7.50 -2.32
C GLU A 72 9.80 -6.78 -3.08
N LEU A 73 9.63 -5.48 -2.90
CA LEU A 73 8.64 -4.68 -3.61
C LEU A 73 9.13 -4.11 -4.94
N MET A 74 10.39 -4.30 -5.28
CA MET A 74 10.98 -3.73 -6.51
C MET A 74 10.21 -4.15 -7.77
N MET A 75 9.63 -5.36 -7.78
CA MET A 75 8.82 -5.85 -8.90
C MET A 75 7.52 -5.06 -9.09
N ALA A 76 7.08 -4.34 -8.07
CA ALA A 76 5.91 -3.45 -8.12
C ALA A 76 6.28 -1.96 -8.31
N CYS A 77 7.51 -1.65 -8.67
CA CYS A 77 7.95 -0.28 -8.90
C CYS A 77 7.27 0.29 -10.15
N VAL A 78 6.59 1.44 -10.01
CA VAL A 78 5.83 2.09 -11.08
C VAL A 78 6.38 3.47 -11.46
N ALA A 79 7.20 4.07 -10.61
CA ALA A 79 7.89 5.33 -10.87
C ALA A 79 9.12 5.47 -9.97
N VAL A 80 9.99 6.40 -10.31
CA VAL A 80 11.03 6.94 -9.41
C VAL A 80 10.71 8.40 -9.16
N VAL A 81 10.75 8.83 -7.90
CA VAL A 81 10.46 10.21 -7.51
C VAL A 81 11.71 10.87 -6.98
N ILE A 82 11.95 12.11 -7.39
CA ILE A 82 13.07 12.95 -6.96
C ILE A 82 12.55 14.31 -6.47
N HIS A 83 13.32 15.00 -5.65
CA HIS A 83 12.94 16.36 -5.26
C HIS A 83 13.21 17.34 -6.42
N PRO A 84 12.27 18.27 -6.76
CA PRO A 84 12.40 19.16 -7.92
C PRO A 84 13.61 20.11 -7.85
N ASN A 85 14.09 20.42 -6.65
CA ASN A 85 15.25 21.29 -6.42
C ASN A 85 16.56 20.51 -6.21
N ASP A 86 16.56 19.19 -6.41
CA ASP A 86 17.77 18.39 -6.28
C ASP A 86 18.57 18.43 -7.61
N GLU A 87 19.61 19.26 -7.61
CA GLU A 87 20.45 19.47 -8.80
C GLU A 87 21.15 18.19 -9.30
N ARG A 88 21.34 17.20 -8.41
CA ARG A 88 21.96 15.90 -8.76
C ARG A 88 21.20 15.18 -9.87
N TYR A 89 19.88 15.31 -9.87
CA TYR A 89 18.97 14.55 -10.73
C TYR A 89 18.26 15.37 -11.80
N ASN A 90 18.49 16.69 -11.91
CA ASN A 90 17.81 17.57 -12.87
C ASN A 90 17.85 17.08 -14.32
N LYS A 91 18.94 16.41 -14.71
CA LYS A 91 19.13 15.87 -16.08
C LYS A 91 18.34 14.58 -16.32
N LEU A 92 17.84 13.94 -15.26
CA LEU A 92 17.11 12.67 -15.30
C LEU A 92 15.59 12.87 -15.25
N LEU A 93 15.12 14.05 -14.88
CA LEU A 93 13.69 14.36 -14.83
C LEU A 93 13.03 14.07 -16.18
N ASP A 94 11.85 13.48 -16.13
CA ASP A 94 11.05 13.01 -17.28
C ASP A 94 11.69 11.90 -18.14
N LYS A 95 12.88 11.42 -17.78
CA LYS A 95 13.48 10.24 -18.41
C LYS A 95 12.95 8.95 -17.78
N TYR A 96 13.34 7.85 -18.40
CA TYR A 96 12.99 6.51 -17.94
C TYR A 96 14.22 5.75 -17.48
N VAL A 97 14.04 4.95 -16.44
CA VAL A 97 15.01 3.98 -15.96
C VAL A 97 14.43 2.59 -15.98
N GLU A 98 15.29 1.60 -16.03
CA GLU A 98 14.91 0.21 -15.98
C GLU A 98 15.01 -0.30 -14.55
N VAL A 99 13.94 -0.92 -14.06
CA VAL A 99 13.93 -1.57 -12.74
C VAL A 99 14.73 -2.86 -12.86
N PRO A 100 15.81 -3.03 -12.08
CA PRO A 100 16.60 -4.24 -12.11
C PRO A 100 15.77 -5.50 -11.89
N LEU A 101 16.17 -6.59 -12.48
CA LEU A 101 15.57 -7.93 -12.40
C LEU A 101 14.17 -8.07 -13.06
N SER A 102 13.37 -7.00 -13.12
CA SER A 102 12.08 -7.03 -13.83
C SER A 102 12.17 -6.53 -15.26
N GLY A 103 13.14 -5.68 -15.58
CA GLY A 103 13.25 -5.00 -16.88
C GLY A 103 12.14 -3.99 -17.16
N GLN A 104 11.32 -3.70 -16.14
CA GLN A 104 10.24 -2.72 -16.25
C GLN A 104 10.81 -1.31 -16.39
N LYS A 105 10.28 -0.55 -17.35
CA LYS A 105 10.70 0.83 -17.59
C LYS A 105 9.77 1.78 -16.85
N VAL A 106 10.33 2.56 -15.92
CA VAL A 106 9.60 3.49 -15.08
C VAL A 106 10.06 4.92 -15.29
N LYS A 107 9.13 5.87 -15.21
CA LYS A 107 9.41 7.29 -15.39
C LYS A 107 9.97 7.90 -14.12
N ILE A 108 10.93 8.84 -14.28
CA ILE A 108 11.39 9.70 -13.19
C ILE A 108 10.51 10.95 -13.16
N ILE A 109 9.85 11.17 -12.02
CA ILE A 109 8.97 12.31 -11.77
C ILE A 109 9.50 13.14 -10.60
N ALA A 110 9.03 14.38 -10.44
CA ALA A 110 9.47 15.26 -9.36
C ALA A 110 8.34 15.52 -8.36
N ASP A 111 8.65 15.45 -7.06
CA ASP A 111 7.73 15.79 -5.99
C ASP A 111 8.46 16.46 -4.81
N THR A 112 7.83 17.47 -4.21
CA THR A 112 8.38 18.22 -3.08
C THR A 112 8.34 17.46 -1.76
N GLU A 113 7.60 16.36 -1.68
CA GLU A 113 7.54 15.50 -0.49
C GLU A 113 8.76 14.57 -0.35
N VAL A 114 9.59 14.46 -1.40
CA VAL A 114 10.86 13.73 -1.31
C VAL A 114 11.84 14.50 -0.44
N ASP A 115 12.40 13.83 0.56
CA ASP A 115 13.53 14.35 1.32
C ASP A 115 14.84 14.07 0.56
N PRO A 116 15.52 15.11 0.03
CA PRO A 116 16.76 14.92 -0.73
C PRO A 116 17.96 14.44 0.13
N GLU A 117 17.85 14.58 1.45
CA GLU A 117 18.89 14.15 2.38
C GLU A 117 18.70 12.69 2.86
N TYR A 118 17.51 12.10 2.64
CA TYR A 118 17.26 10.72 3.04
C TYR A 118 17.73 9.73 1.96
N GLY A 119 18.60 8.79 2.37
CA GLY A 119 19.16 7.77 1.48
C GLY A 119 19.93 8.39 0.30
N THR A 120 19.40 8.26 -0.91
CA THR A 120 19.98 8.88 -2.12
C THR A 120 19.24 10.14 -2.56
N GLY A 121 18.12 10.48 -1.95
CA GLY A 121 17.22 11.53 -2.42
C GLY A 121 16.38 11.13 -3.64
N ALA A 122 16.48 9.87 -4.07
CA ALA A 122 15.65 9.28 -5.11
C ALA A 122 14.92 8.07 -4.57
N VAL A 123 13.60 8.04 -4.73
CA VAL A 123 12.71 7.05 -4.11
C VAL A 123 11.99 6.27 -5.20
N MET A 124 12.01 4.95 -5.13
CA MET A 124 11.13 4.12 -5.97
C MET A 124 9.72 4.13 -5.39
N VAL A 125 8.73 4.32 -6.23
CA VAL A 125 7.31 4.18 -5.87
C VAL A 125 6.89 2.76 -6.17
N CYS A 126 6.64 1.99 -5.13
CA CYS A 126 6.13 0.63 -5.24
C CYS A 126 4.69 0.62 -4.78
N THR A 127 3.82 0.04 -5.56
CA THR A 127 2.39 -0.02 -5.23
C THR A 127 2.19 -0.93 -3.99
N PHE A 128 1.92 -0.47 -3.03
CA PHE A 128 1.77 0.33 -1.88
C PHE A 128 2.81 -0.05 -0.81
N GLY A 129 4.04 0.36 -0.99
CA GLY A 129 5.12 0.08 -0.03
C GLY A 129 4.91 0.79 1.30
N ASP A 130 4.43 2.03 1.22
CA ASP A 130 4.08 2.85 2.36
C ASP A 130 2.94 3.85 2.00
N LYS A 131 2.65 4.76 2.93
CA LYS A 131 1.60 5.78 2.77
C LYS A 131 1.96 6.84 1.73
N THR A 132 3.23 7.16 1.59
CA THR A 132 3.72 8.14 0.62
C THR A 132 3.55 7.58 -0.79
N ASP A 133 3.83 6.30 -0.98
CA ASP A 133 3.57 5.59 -2.23
C ASP A 133 2.09 5.69 -2.63
N VAL A 134 1.17 5.48 -1.69
CA VAL A 134 -0.29 5.63 -1.92
C VAL A 134 -0.63 7.05 -2.38
N ALA A 135 -0.05 8.07 -1.74
CA ALA A 135 -0.30 9.47 -2.10
C ALA A 135 0.20 9.77 -3.52
N TRP A 136 1.40 9.30 -3.89
CA TRP A 136 1.97 9.50 -5.23
C TRP A 136 1.23 8.73 -6.32
N VAL A 137 0.83 7.48 -6.04
CA VAL A 137 0.01 6.69 -6.98
C VAL A 137 -1.27 7.44 -7.33
N ASN A 138 -1.97 7.99 -6.32
CA ASN A 138 -3.19 8.77 -6.55
C ASN A 138 -2.92 10.12 -7.23
N LYS A 139 -1.85 10.83 -6.83
CA LYS A 139 -1.52 12.17 -7.34
C LYS A 139 -1.12 12.16 -8.80
N TYR A 140 -0.40 11.14 -9.21
CA TYR A 140 0.16 11.02 -10.57
C TYR A 140 -0.54 10.00 -11.45
N ASP A 141 -1.65 9.41 -10.96
CA ASP A 141 -2.45 8.38 -11.67
C ASP A 141 -1.55 7.22 -12.16
N LEU A 142 -0.70 6.71 -11.26
CA LEU A 142 0.24 5.64 -11.58
C LEU A 142 -0.48 4.28 -11.58
N ASP A 143 0.08 3.34 -12.33
CA ASP A 143 -0.42 1.97 -12.37
C ASP A 143 -0.34 1.31 -10.99
N VAL A 144 -1.28 0.41 -10.70
CA VAL A 144 -1.32 -0.38 -9.47
C VAL A 144 -0.91 -1.82 -9.77
N ILE A 145 0.20 -2.25 -9.17
CA ILE A 145 0.71 -3.62 -9.28
C ILE A 145 0.56 -4.32 -7.93
N GLU A 146 -0.38 -5.26 -7.83
CA GLU A 146 -0.61 -6.03 -6.60
C GLU A 146 0.46 -7.14 -6.47
N ALA A 147 1.60 -6.81 -5.87
CA ALA A 147 2.72 -7.75 -5.70
C ALA A 147 2.57 -8.67 -4.48
N ILE A 148 1.71 -8.31 -3.52
CA ILE A 148 1.53 -9.05 -2.25
C ILE A 148 0.08 -9.53 -2.15
N SER A 149 -0.10 -10.81 -1.81
CA SER A 149 -1.40 -11.41 -1.52
C SER A 149 -1.86 -11.13 -0.09
N GLU A 150 -3.12 -11.49 0.24
CA GLU A 150 -3.67 -11.39 1.59
C GLU A 150 -2.88 -12.20 2.63
N GLN A 151 -2.21 -13.25 2.23
CA GLN A 151 -1.38 -14.11 3.06
C GLN A 151 0.07 -13.62 3.20
N GLY A 152 0.42 -12.45 2.61
CA GLY A 152 1.78 -11.94 2.61
C GLY A 152 2.74 -12.76 1.72
N ILE A 153 2.20 -13.35 0.66
CA ILE A 153 2.93 -14.13 -0.34
C ILE A 153 3.04 -13.30 -1.62
N ILE A 154 4.17 -13.36 -2.28
CA ILE A 154 4.38 -12.70 -3.57
C ILE A 154 3.46 -13.31 -4.63
N THR A 155 2.75 -12.44 -5.32
CA THR A 155 1.84 -12.81 -6.42
C THR A 155 2.60 -13.08 -7.72
N SER A 156 1.86 -13.43 -8.79
CA SER A 156 2.43 -13.57 -10.14
C SER A 156 3.10 -12.30 -10.68
N ALA A 157 2.78 -11.12 -10.13
CA ALA A 157 3.48 -9.87 -10.46
C ALA A 157 4.96 -9.89 -10.05
N GLY A 158 5.34 -10.73 -9.08
CA GLY A 158 6.73 -10.95 -8.68
C GLY A 158 7.55 -11.82 -9.63
N GLY A 159 6.94 -12.35 -10.71
CA GLY A 159 7.62 -13.17 -11.71
C GLY A 159 8.27 -14.41 -11.08
N LYS A 160 9.60 -14.54 -11.17
CA LYS A 160 10.34 -15.70 -10.61
C LYS A 160 10.25 -15.83 -9.08
N TYR A 161 9.80 -14.80 -8.39
CA TYR A 161 9.63 -14.80 -6.93
C TYR A 161 8.21 -15.15 -6.50
N GLU A 162 7.31 -15.45 -7.44
CA GLU A 162 5.93 -15.86 -7.13
C GLU A 162 5.92 -17.03 -6.12
N GLY A 163 5.06 -16.92 -5.12
CA GLY A 163 4.87 -17.92 -4.09
C GLY A 163 5.84 -17.83 -2.90
N LEU A 164 6.86 -16.97 -2.96
CA LEU A 164 7.75 -16.74 -1.81
C LEU A 164 7.05 -15.84 -0.77
N THR A 165 7.42 -16.05 0.49
CA THR A 165 7.10 -15.08 1.56
C THR A 165 7.91 -13.79 1.39
N LEU A 166 7.48 -12.70 2.00
CA LEU A 166 8.19 -11.41 1.91
C LEU A 166 9.67 -11.51 2.34
N PRO A 167 10.02 -12.15 3.47
CA PRO A 167 11.43 -12.30 3.84
C PRO A 167 12.25 -13.14 2.85
N GLU A 168 11.68 -14.25 2.35
CA GLU A 168 12.34 -15.10 1.35
C GLU A 168 12.55 -14.35 0.03
N CYS A 169 11.55 -13.55 -0.39
CA CYS A 169 11.65 -12.72 -1.57
C CYS A 169 12.71 -11.63 -1.41
N ALA A 170 12.74 -10.96 -0.24
CA ALA A 170 13.77 -9.94 0.04
C ALA A 170 15.18 -10.52 -0.07
N GLU A 171 15.43 -11.68 0.55
CA GLU A 171 16.72 -12.37 0.49
C GLU A 171 17.08 -12.77 -0.94
N ALA A 172 16.15 -13.39 -1.67
CA ALA A 172 16.37 -13.81 -3.06
C ALA A 172 16.64 -12.61 -3.98
N THR A 173 15.88 -11.52 -3.81
CA THR A 173 16.07 -10.28 -4.58
C THR A 173 17.45 -9.66 -4.32
N ILE A 174 17.88 -9.60 -3.06
CA ILE A 174 19.21 -9.08 -2.70
C ILE A 174 20.33 -9.90 -3.34
N ASN A 175 20.22 -11.23 -3.31
CA ASN A 175 21.21 -12.12 -3.92
C ASN A 175 21.26 -11.89 -5.45
N ASP A 176 20.13 -11.84 -6.11
CA ASP A 176 20.06 -11.60 -7.55
C ASP A 176 20.58 -10.20 -7.96
N LEU A 177 20.30 -9.17 -7.15
CA LEU A 177 20.83 -7.83 -7.34
C LEU A 177 22.36 -7.78 -7.19
N SER A 178 22.89 -8.56 -6.25
CA SER A 178 24.33 -8.69 -6.05
C SER A 178 24.99 -9.40 -7.21
N ASP A 179 24.44 -10.54 -7.66
CA ASP A 179 24.95 -11.34 -8.76
C ASP A 179 24.86 -10.57 -10.09
N GLY A 180 23.77 -9.79 -10.28
CA GLY A 180 23.60 -8.90 -11.43
C GLY A 180 24.43 -7.62 -11.39
N GLY A 181 25.17 -7.37 -10.31
CA GLY A 181 25.99 -6.16 -10.15
C GLY A 181 25.18 -4.85 -9.97
N TYR A 182 23.91 -4.95 -9.63
CA TYR A 182 23.05 -3.79 -9.38
C TYR A 182 23.16 -3.28 -7.93
N LEU A 183 23.45 -4.16 -6.97
CA LEU A 183 23.62 -3.81 -5.56
C LEU A 183 24.98 -3.13 -5.37
N ARG A 184 24.96 -1.87 -4.87
CA ARG A 184 26.18 -1.07 -4.68
C ARG A 184 26.66 -1.07 -3.24
N LYS A 185 25.72 -1.02 -2.28
CA LYS A 185 26.02 -0.90 -0.85
C LYS A 185 24.84 -1.43 -0.04
N GLN A 186 25.15 -1.88 1.17
CA GLN A 186 24.15 -2.14 2.21
C GLN A 186 24.62 -1.52 3.53
N GLU A 187 23.71 -0.99 4.30
CA GLU A 187 23.97 -0.51 5.65
C GLU A 187 22.79 -0.79 6.58
N ASP A 188 23.07 -0.89 7.86
CA ASP A 188 22.03 -1.03 8.87
C ASP A 188 21.37 0.32 9.11
N VAL A 189 20.03 0.34 9.17
CA VAL A 189 19.22 1.51 9.49
C VAL A 189 18.17 1.15 10.52
N GLU A 190 17.98 2.03 11.49
CA GLU A 190 16.87 1.94 12.43
C GLU A 190 15.61 2.47 11.74
N GLN A 191 14.57 1.68 11.76
CA GLN A 191 13.30 2.00 11.12
C GLN A 191 12.14 1.69 12.06
N ASN A 192 11.17 2.59 12.12
CA ASN A 192 9.96 2.39 12.90
C ASN A 192 8.93 1.66 12.04
N VAL A 193 8.68 0.38 12.36
CA VAL A 193 7.83 -0.51 11.57
C VAL A 193 6.47 -0.67 12.24
N GLY A 194 5.40 -0.46 11.46
CA GLY A 194 4.04 -0.73 11.90
C GLY A 194 3.75 -2.22 11.95
N ALA A 195 3.18 -2.69 13.05
CA ALA A 195 2.85 -4.08 13.29
C ALA A 195 1.41 -4.25 13.79
N CYS A 196 0.84 -5.40 13.53
CA CYS A 196 -0.46 -5.78 14.04
C CYS A 196 -0.43 -5.87 15.58
N TRP A 197 -1.30 -5.14 16.25
CA TRP A 197 -1.40 -5.11 17.72
C TRP A 197 -1.60 -6.49 18.37
N ARG A 198 -2.19 -7.46 17.65
CA ARG A 198 -2.47 -8.82 18.12
C ARG A 198 -1.31 -9.78 17.99
N CYS A 199 -0.78 -9.90 16.78
CA CYS A 199 0.20 -10.95 16.46
C CYS A 199 1.61 -10.41 16.25
N LYS A 200 1.78 -9.08 16.29
CA LYS A 200 3.06 -8.37 16.10
C LYS A 200 3.71 -8.61 14.72
N THR A 201 2.96 -9.16 13.77
CA THR A 201 3.42 -9.29 12.39
C THR A 201 3.42 -7.91 11.74
N PRO A 202 4.46 -7.54 10.97
CA PRO A 202 4.45 -6.31 10.17
C PRO A 202 3.18 -6.25 9.31
N ILE A 203 2.62 -5.05 9.19
CA ILE A 203 1.44 -4.81 8.36
C ILE A 203 1.86 -4.47 6.94
N GLU A 204 1.00 -4.82 5.99
CA GLU A 204 1.11 -4.44 4.60
C GLU A 204 -0.01 -3.47 4.23
N ILE A 205 0.15 -2.72 3.14
CA ILE A 205 -0.93 -1.90 2.60
C ILE A 205 -1.47 -2.61 1.36
N LEU A 206 -2.75 -3.01 1.41
CA LEU A 206 -3.42 -3.70 0.30
C LEU A 206 -4.64 -2.92 -0.15
N VAL A 207 -4.96 -2.95 -1.44
CA VAL A 207 -6.22 -2.40 -1.96
C VAL A 207 -7.32 -3.43 -1.75
N LYS A 208 -8.28 -3.09 -0.89
CA LYS A 208 -9.38 -4.00 -0.54
C LYS A 208 -10.73 -3.31 -0.59
N LYS A 209 -11.73 -4.10 -0.95
CA LYS A 209 -13.13 -3.69 -0.77
C LYS A 209 -13.49 -3.84 0.70
N GLN A 210 -13.75 -2.72 1.37
CA GLN A 210 -14.01 -2.67 2.80
C GLN A 210 -15.16 -1.70 3.10
N TRP A 211 -15.66 -1.72 4.33
CA TRP A 211 -16.59 -0.74 4.87
C TRP A 211 -15.82 0.38 5.55
N PHE A 212 -16.17 1.62 5.21
CA PHE A 212 -15.54 2.82 5.72
C PHE A 212 -16.56 3.79 6.29
N ILE A 213 -16.20 4.48 7.36
CA ILE A 213 -16.91 5.67 7.82
C ILE A 213 -16.20 6.89 7.25
N GLY A 214 -16.92 7.77 6.54
CA GLY A 214 -16.42 9.01 5.96
C GLY A 214 -16.10 10.03 7.05
N VAL A 215 -14.96 9.92 7.71
CA VAL A 215 -14.57 10.78 8.84
C VAL A 215 -13.75 11.98 8.40
N ARG A 216 -13.02 11.91 7.30
CA ARG A 216 -12.14 13.01 6.84
C ARG A 216 -12.90 14.32 6.64
N GLN A 217 -14.09 14.27 6.08
CA GLN A 217 -14.95 15.44 5.89
C GLN A 217 -15.50 16.01 7.21
N LEU A 218 -15.34 15.31 8.34
CA LEU A 218 -15.83 15.70 9.65
C LEU A 218 -14.71 16.22 10.58
N ILE A 219 -13.45 16.19 10.16
CA ILE A 219 -12.29 16.54 11.02
C ILE A 219 -12.44 17.95 11.59
N ASP A 220 -12.74 18.95 10.76
CA ASP A 220 -12.96 20.33 11.22
C ASP A 220 -14.09 20.45 12.27
N GLN A 221 -15.11 19.58 12.17
CA GLN A 221 -16.21 19.55 13.13
C GLN A 221 -15.79 18.87 14.44
N VAL A 222 -14.96 17.83 14.35
CA VAL A 222 -14.38 17.15 15.53
C VAL A 222 -13.48 18.10 16.30
N GLU A 223 -12.62 18.84 15.62
CA GLU A 223 -11.76 19.86 16.25
C GLU A 223 -12.57 20.94 16.95
N LYS A 224 -13.60 21.48 16.30
CA LYS A 224 -14.50 22.46 16.91
C LYS A 224 -15.20 21.91 18.14
N ALA A 225 -15.76 20.70 18.04
CA ALA A 225 -16.43 20.04 19.15
C ALA A 225 -15.46 19.74 20.31
N SER A 226 -14.19 19.41 20.02
CA SER A 226 -13.15 19.19 21.04
C SER A 226 -12.99 20.41 21.98
N ASN A 227 -13.05 21.61 21.41
CA ASN A 227 -12.94 22.87 22.20
C ASN A 227 -14.12 23.09 23.15
N GLU A 228 -15.27 22.46 22.92
CA GLU A 228 -16.47 22.56 23.75
C GLU A 228 -16.53 21.50 24.85
N ILE A 229 -15.65 20.50 24.82
CA ILE A 229 -15.59 19.38 25.77
C ILE A 229 -14.78 19.79 27.02
N ASN A 230 -15.30 19.49 28.21
CA ASN A 230 -14.51 19.60 29.43
C ASN A 230 -13.65 18.35 29.63
N TRP A 231 -12.39 18.44 29.19
CA TRP A 231 -11.45 17.31 29.25
C TRP A 231 -10.91 17.06 30.66
N VAL A 232 -11.06 15.82 31.13
CA VAL A 232 -10.53 15.38 32.45
C VAL A 232 -9.81 14.04 32.28
N PRO A 233 -8.48 14.00 32.38
CA PRO A 233 -7.53 15.13 32.48
C PRO A 233 -7.40 15.91 31.17
N LYS A 234 -7.04 17.18 31.25
CA LYS A 234 -7.01 18.10 30.08
C LYS A 234 -6.18 17.62 28.92
N HIS A 235 -5.06 16.92 29.18
CA HIS A 235 -4.18 16.39 28.11
C HIS A 235 -4.83 15.35 27.19
N MET A 236 -6.00 14.80 27.54
CA MET A 236 -6.72 13.85 26.68
C MET A 236 -7.26 14.49 25.42
N GLU A 237 -7.45 15.81 25.41
CA GLU A 237 -7.81 16.59 24.22
C GLU A 237 -6.80 16.36 23.07
N SER A 238 -5.48 16.41 23.38
CA SER A 238 -4.44 16.23 22.37
C SER A 238 -4.46 14.84 21.72
N ARG A 239 -4.98 13.82 22.43
CA ARG A 239 -5.12 12.48 21.83
C ARG A 239 -6.19 12.44 20.74
N LEU A 240 -7.32 13.12 20.98
CA LEU A 240 -8.37 13.21 19.96
C LEU A 240 -7.90 14.03 18.76
N LEU A 241 -7.27 15.19 19.00
CA LEU A 241 -6.76 16.04 17.93
C LEU A 241 -5.68 15.34 17.12
N ASN A 242 -4.69 14.74 17.77
CA ASN A 242 -3.66 13.97 17.08
C ASN A 242 -4.25 12.79 16.27
N TRP A 243 -5.29 12.14 16.77
CA TRP A 243 -5.98 11.09 16.02
C TRP A 243 -6.68 11.66 14.79
N ALA A 244 -7.36 12.80 14.91
CA ALA A 244 -8.04 13.47 13.80
C ALA A 244 -7.04 13.94 12.73
N ASP A 245 -5.96 14.63 13.14
CA ASP A 245 -4.94 15.20 12.27
C ASP A 245 -4.17 14.11 11.47
N ASN A 246 -3.94 12.94 12.11
CA ASN A 246 -3.22 11.84 11.48
C ASN A 246 -4.12 10.92 10.64
N MET A 247 -5.39 11.28 10.43
CA MET A 247 -6.30 10.47 9.63
C MET A 247 -6.13 10.76 8.13
N GLU A 248 -5.36 9.94 7.46
CA GLU A 248 -5.01 10.11 6.04
C GLU A 248 -6.13 9.68 5.10
N TRP A 249 -6.91 8.67 5.48
CA TRP A 249 -8.09 8.18 4.75
C TRP A 249 -9.25 7.88 5.69
N ASP A 250 -10.42 7.59 5.13
CA ASP A 250 -11.62 7.27 5.89
C ASP A 250 -11.43 6.03 6.77
N TRP A 251 -12.11 5.99 7.88
CA TRP A 251 -11.95 4.95 8.88
C TRP A 251 -12.49 3.60 8.40
N CYS A 252 -11.60 2.63 8.15
CA CYS A 252 -11.96 1.25 7.86
C CYS A 252 -12.53 0.57 9.11
N ILE A 253 -13.80 0.20 9.05
CA ILE A 253 -14.51 -0.42 10.19
C ILE A 253 -14.71 -1.92 10.04
N SER A 254 -14.67 -2.46 8.82
CA SER A 254 -14.86 -3.90 8.60
C SER A 254 -13.64 -4.73 8.96
N ARG A 255 -13.91 -5.94 9.45
CA ARG A 255 -12.91 -6.93 9.81
C ARG A 255 -13.31 -8.31 9.30
N GLN A 256 -12.35 -9.07 8.87
CA GLN A 256 -12.51 -10.48 8.46
C GLN A 256 -12.30 -11.37 9.69
N ARG A 257 -13.34 -11.50 10.51
CA ARG A 257 -13.33 -12.28 11.76
C ARG A 257 -14.54 -13.17 11.89
N LEU A 258 -14.37 -14.30 12.59
CA LEU A 258 -15.46 -15.23 12.84
C LEU A 258 -16.40 -14.78 13.98
N PHE A 259 -15.93 -13.90 14.86
CA PHE A 259 -16.69 -13.48 16.03
C PHE A 259 -16.61 -11.97 16.25
N ALA A 260 -17.67 -11.32 15.92
CA ALA A 260 -17.99 -9.92 16.24
C ALA A 260 -19.44 -9.63 15.83
N THR A 261 -19.85 -8.36 15.86
CA THR A 261 -21.17 -7.93 15.39
C THR A 261 -21.15 -7.86 13.85
N PRO A 262 -21.99 -8.63 13.15
CA PRO A 262 -22.05 -8.61 11.68
C PRO A 262 -22.46 -7.22 11.16
N ILE A 263 -21.91 -6.82 10.03
CA ILE A 263 -22.36 -5.63 9.30
C ILE A 263 -23.70 -5.99 8.63
N PRO A 264 -24.83 -5.36 9.00
CA PRO A 264 -26.17 -5.82 8.67
C PRO A 264 -26.56 -5.45 7.24
N VAL A 265 -25.90 -6.03 6.24
CA VAL A 265 -26.16 -5.75 4.82
C VAL A 265 -26.15 -7.00 3.97
N TRP A 266 -26.86 -6.92 2.84
CA TRP A 266 -26.89 -7.96 1.81
C TRP A 266 -26.53 -7.38 0.44
N TYR A 267 -26.05 -8.21 -0.44
CA TYR A 267 -25.79 -7.89 -1.84
C TYR A 267 -26.74 -8.67 -2.74
N CYS A 268 -27.46 -7.99 -3.59
CA CYS A 268 -28.33 -8.66 -4.57
C CYS A 268 -27.49 -9.47 -5.57
N LYS A 269 -27.75 -10.78 -5.70
CA LYS A 269 -27.02 -11.65 -6.63
C LYS A 269 -27.19 -11.25 -8.09
N LYS A 270 -28.32 -10.62 -8.46
CA LYS A 270 -28.61 -10.25 -9.84
C LYS A 270 -27.97 -8.94 -10.28
N CYS A 271 -27.97 -7.91 -9.43
CA CYS A 271 -27.52 -6.57 -9.81
C CYS A 271 -26.40 -6.00 -8.93
N GLY A 272 -25.96 -6.70 -7.90
CA GLY A 272 -24.88 -6.27 -6.99
C GLY A 272 -25.26 -5.14 -6.03
N LYS A 273 -26.50 -4.59 -6.09
CA LYS A 273 -26.92 -3.53 -5.19
C LYS A 273 -26.92 -3.98 -3.73
N VAL A 274 -26.47 -3.07 -2.86
CA VAL A 274 -26.52 -3.24 -1.41
C VAL A 274 -27.99 -3.08 -0.95
N GLN A 275 -28.41 -4.00 -0.10
CA GLN A 275 -29.71 -3.99 0.58
C GLN A 275 -29.47 -3.81 2.08
N LEU A 276 -30.11 -2.82 2.68
CA LEU A 276 -30.08 -2.56 4.12
C LEU A 276 -31.36 -3.12 4.77
N PRO A 277 -31.32 -3.56 6.06
CA PRO A 277 -32.50 -3.84 6.84
C PRO A 277 -33.28 -2.55 7.17
N ASP A 278 -34.54 -2.66 7.46
CA ASP A 278 -35.26 -1.59 8.14
C ASP A 278 -34.76 -1.51 9.61
N VAL A 279 -34.79 -0.32 10.20
CA VAL A 279 -34.28 -0.12 11.58
C VAL A 279 -35.02 -1.00 12.59
N GLU A 280 -36.29 -1.28 12.33
CA GLU A 280 -37.16 -2.10 13.16
C GLU A 280 -36.80 -3.61 13.13
N ASP A 281 -36.08 -4.03 12.08
CA ASP A 281 -35.64 -5.43 11.93
C ASP A 281 -34.32 -5.72 12.64
N LEU A 282 -33.61 -4.68 13.13
CA LEU A 282 -32.33 -4.85 13.80
C LEU A 282 -32.50 -5.44 15.21
N PRO A 283 -31.56 -6.28 15.69
CA PRO A 283 -30.33 -6.74 15.01
C PRO A 283 -30.57 -7.88 14.04
N VAL A 284 -29.78 -7.95 12.95
CA VAL A 284 -29.81 -9.05 11.98
C VAL A 284 -28.39 -9.60 11.76
N ASP A 285 -28.31 -10.89 11.48
CA ASP A 285 -27.11 -11.55 10.98
C ASP A 285 -27.32 -11.84 9.46
N PRO A 286 -26.68 -11.08 8.57
CA PRO A 286 -26.95 -11.22 7.13
C PRO A 286 -26.45 -12.56 6.56
N THR A 287 -25.63 -13.30 7.28
CA THR A 287 -25.16 -14.64 6.86
C THR A 287 -26.24 -15.70 7.06
N VAL A 288 -27.19 -15.46 7.96
CA VAL A 288 -28.29 -16.37 8.33
C VAL A 288 -29.65 -15.80 7.94
N ASP A 289 -29.88 -14.53 8.25
CA ASP A 289 -31.14 -13.84 7.99
C ASP A 289 -31.25 -13.38 6.52
N LYS A 290 -32.48 -13.17 6.07
CA LYS A 290 -32.77 -12.65 4.72
C LYS A 290 -33.44 -11.30 4.83
N PRO A 291 -33.23 -10.40 3.85
CA PRO A 291 -33.98 -9.14 3.82
C PRO A 291 -35.46 -9.38 3.62
N ASN A 292 -36.29 -8.60 4.31
CA ASN A 292 -37.74 -8.68 4.26
C ASN A 292 -38.34 -8.19 2.93
N LYS A 293 -37.54 -7.44 2.13
CA LYS A 293 -37.99 -6.85 0.87
C LYS A 293 -37.15 -7.36 -0.30
N PRO A 294 -37.75 -7.54 -1.47
CA PRO A 294 -36.99 -7.84 -2.68
C PRO A 294 -36.14 -6.64 -3.07
N CYS A 295 -35.07 -6.90 -3.81
CA CYS A 295 -34.23 -5.85 -4.39
C CYS A 295 -35.07 -5.01 -5.39
N GLU A 296 -34.71 -3.75 -5.58
CA GLU A 296 -35.32 -2.87 -6.59
C GLU A 296 -35.36 -3.48 -8.00
N CYS A 297 -34.46 -4.39 -8.33
CA CYS A 297 -34.46 -5.13 -9.60
C CYS A 297 -35.41 -6.31 -9.63
N GLY A 298 -36.21 -6.52 -8.56
CA GLY A 298 -37.20 -7.60 -8.40
C GLY A 298 -36.59 -8.94 -7.96
N SER A 299 -35.30 -9.05 -7.74
CA SER A 299 -34.67 -10.29 -7.26
C SER A 299 -34.88 -10.47 -5.75
N THR A 300 -35.06 -11.74 -5.34
CA THR A 300 -35.10 -12.14 -3.92
C THR A 300 -33.88 -12.94 -3.49
N GLU A 301 -32.87 -13.05 -4.38
CA GLU A 301 -31.64 -13.74 -4.07
C GLU A 301 -30.56 -12.77 -3.63
N PHE A 302 -30.02 -13.02 -2.45
CA PHE A 302 -29.01 -12.17 -1.81
C PHE A 302 -27.83 -13.01 -1.30
N ILE A 303 -26.69 -12.34 -1.14
CA ILE A 303 -25.53 -12.81 -0.40
C ILE A 303 -25.38 -11.86 0.79
N GLY A 304 -25.30 -12.40 2.00
CA GLY A 304 -25.02 -11.63 3.20
C GLY A 304 -23.56 -11.16 3.26
N GLU A 305 -23.34 -10.01 3.89
CA GLU A 305 -22.01 -9.56 4.25
C GLU A 305 -21.40 -10.51 5.28
N THR A 306 -20.12 -10.83 5.12
CA THR A 306 -19.38 -11.71 6.03
C THR A 306 -18.42 -10.94 6.94
N ASP A 307 -18.13 -9.68 6.59
CA ASP A 307 -17.31 -8.80 7.41
C ASP A 307 -18.07 -8.36 8.66
N VAL A 308 -17.34 -8.13 9.73
CA VAL A 308 -17.85 -7.76 11.05
C VAL A 308 -17.22 -6.47 11.54
#